data_4ca93fea659b268ab1b514dec2d8b68c
#
_entry.id   4ca93fea659b268ab1b514dec2d8b68c
#
_cell.length_a   1.000
_cell.length_b   1.000
_cell.length_c   1.000
_cell.angle_alpha   90.00
_cell.angle_beta   90.00
_cell.angle_gamma   90.00
#
_symmetry.space_group_name_H-M   'P 1'
#
loop_
_entity.id
_entity.type
_entity.pdbx_description
1 polymer ?
#
loop_
_entity_poly.entity_id
_entity_poly.type
_entity_poly.pdbx_seq_one_letter_code
_entity_poly.pdbx_strand_id
1 'polypeptide(L)'
;MKKPARPLRRLALLAAAIVLGTAAQASDFSEPWKNADRALVIDAYEYNSIDWAQLTTDKRVVGVINKASDGLPPPYFCFGSEMDVKLCKALWKRYAVTRELFQTRKVVAKALGLKWGAYHLARPGNPVEQANNFIEFAEPAPDDLVALDLEGNDPSQWMSLEDAEEFVRQVHRRLGRFPVLYTNGRTAQYIADNRYTYRLLSRLPLWYARYKPNIDVHFPMGNWRGYALWQFSAQANCGRASCPYRVPGTPNDIDVSVAPMNAAELRQQWTFGGLIDVPSDYLASIPIPVPRTLAGKVAITYADVATPPTVEEMVAVLGARWEKFRDGFRMPVVKTVLQRPSFGIVQYVAWKRSGQRTPEQIDAAFAAVADPVNTASTALDRGQR
;
A
#
# COMPACT_ATOMS: atom_id res chain seq x y z
N MET A 1 -45.56 85.29 20.74
CA MET A 1 -44.81 84.22 21.41
C MET A 1 -44.80 83.01 20.47
N LYS A 2 -43.70 82.74 19.72
CA LYS A 2 -43.55 81.66 18.75
C LYS A 2 -42.68 80.59 19.42
N LYS A 3 -43.15 79.33 19.52
CA LYS A 3 -42.40 78.15 19.95
C LYS A 3 -41.49 77.63 18.83
N PRO A 4 -40.26 77.24 19.10
CA PRO A 4 -39.39 76.69 18.08
C PRO A 4 -39.68 75.20 17.88
N ALA A 5 -39.65 74.81 16.61
CA ALA A 5 -39.80 73.41 16.16
C ALA A 5 -38.50 72.62 16.44
N ARG A 6 -38.62 71.38 16.95
CA ARG A 6 -37.51 70.43 17.11
C ARG A 6 -37.31 69.66 15.80
N PRO A 7 -36.09 69.47 15.30
CA PRO A 7 -35.84 68.63 14.14
C PRO A 7 -35.82 67.14 14.56
N LEU A 8 -36.63 66.32 13.88
CA LEU A 8 -36.58 64.86 13.95
C LEU A 8 -35.30 64.36 13.32
N ARG A 9 -34.40 63.82 14.11
CA ARG A 9 -33.26 63.03 13.59
C ARG A 9 -33.79 61.68 13.10
N ARG A 10 -33.78 61.48 11.80
CA ARG A 10 -33.99 60.12 11.18
C ARG A 10 -32.72 59.34 11.37
N LEU A 11 -32.76 58.31 12.25
CA LEU A 11 -31.75 57.26 12.32
C LEU A 11 -31.97 56.32 11.11
N ALA A 12 -31.06 56.34 10.15
CA ALA A 12 -30.97 55.37 9.09
C ALA A 12 -30.19 54.16 9.63
N LEU A 13 -30.87 53.07 9.95
CA LEU A 13 -30.28 51.77 10.24
C LEU A 13 -29.84 51.16 8.91
N LEU A 14 -28.52 51.18 8.65
CA LEU A 14 -27.89 50.33 7.62
C LEU A 14 -27.84 48.89 8.15
N ALA A 15 -28.75 48.04 7.68
CA ALA A 15 -28.65 46.61 7.83
C ALA A 15 -27.59 46.10 6.83
N ALA A 16 -26.35 45.88 7.31
CA ALA A 16 -25.34 45.17 6.57
C ALA A 16 -25.71 43.66 6.58
N ALA A 17 -26.30 43.19 5.51
CA ALA A 17 -26.50 41.76 5.28
C ALA A 17 -25.11 41.12 5.05
N ILE A 18 -24.55 40.51 6.08
CA ILE A 18 -23.39 39.62 5.94
C ILE A 18 -23.91 38.36 5.24
N VAL A 19 -23.73 38.29 3.93
CA VAL A 19 -23.87 37.05 3.17
C VAL A 19 -22.70 36.17 3.59
N LEU A 20 -22.89 35.35 4.59
CA LEU A 20 -22.05 34.20 4.86
C LEU A 20 -22.23 33.23 3.70
N GLY A 21 -21.43 33.41 2.67
CA GLY A 21 -21.26 32.39 1.64
C GLY A 21 -20.72 31.15 2.34
N THR A 22 -21.57 30.15 2.57
CA THR A 22 -21.14 28.79 2.85
C THR A 22 -20.37 28.35 1.62
N ALA A 23 -19.03 28.42 1.68
CA ALA A 23 -18.21 27.71 0.73
C ALA A 23 -18.68 26.25 0.80
N ALA A 24 -19.34 25.78 -0.25
CA ALA A 24 -19.67 24.37 -0.38
C ALA A 24 -18.34 23.65 -0.25
N GLN A 25 -18.13 22.94 0.86
CA GLN A 25 -17.00 22.07 1.02
C GLN A 25 -17.13 21.05 -0.12
N ALA A 26 -16.16 21.08 -1.05
CA ALA A 26 -16.11 20.11 -2.11
C ALA A 26 -16.12 18.73 -1.47
N SER A 27 -17.08 17.88 -1.87
CA SER A 27 -17.16 16.52 -1.40
C SER A 27 -15.83 15.81 -1.67
N ASP A 28 -15.27 15.08 -0.71
CA ASP A 28 -14.06 14.29 -0.88
C ASP A 28 -14.23 13.21 -1.97
N PHE A 29 -15.45 13.00 -2.46
CA PHE A 29 -15.79 12.05 -3.52
C PHE A 29 -15.99 12.71 -4.90
N SER A 30 -15.83 14.03 -5.03
CA SER A 30 -16.01 14.76 -6.30
C SER A 30 -14.81 15.63 -6.59
N GLU A 31 -13.94 15.16 -7.52
CA GLU A 31 -12.75 15.87 -8.02
C GLU A 31 -11.86 16.51 -6.94
N PRO A 32 -11.55 15.82 -5.82
CA PRO A 32 -10.81 16.43 -4.70
C PRO A 32 -9.40 16.91 -5.11
N TRP A 33 -8.81 16.38 -6.17
CA TRP A 33 -7.51 16.83 -6.71
C TRP A 33 -7.51 18.27 -7.22
N LYS A 34 -8.69 18.85 -7.48
CA LYS A 34 -8.84 20.28 -7.84
C LYS A 34 -8.69 21.19 -6.63
N ASN A 35 -8.83 20.68 -5.42
CA ASN A 35 -8.61 21.44 -4.20
C ASN A 35 -7.10 21.51 -3.90
N ALA A 36 -6.57 22.74 -3.80
CA ALA A 36 -5.16 23.00 -3.53
C ALA A 36 -4.69 22.48 -2.16
N ASP A 37 -5.61 22.27 -1.20
CA ASP A 37 -5.31 21.75 0.13
C ASP A 37 -5.28 20.22 0.21
N ARG A 38 -5.57 19.51 -0.89
CA ARG A 38 -5.50 18.05 -0.91
C ARG A 38 -4.11 17.57 -1.32
N ALA A 39 -3.57 16.62 -0.54
CA ALA A 39 -2.29 16.01 -0.81
C ALA A 39 -2.36 15.04 -2.00
N LEU A 40 -1.26 14.96 -2.74
CA LEU A 40 -1.08 14.06 -3.87
C LEU A 40 0.02 13.04 -3.59
N VAL A 41 -0.12 11.87 -4.20
CA VAL A 41 0.84 10.79 -4.20
C VAL A 41 0.94 10.26 -5.63
N ILE A 42 2.14 9.97 -6.10
CA ILE A 42 2.32 9.21 -7.33
C ILE A 42 2.65 7.76 -7.03
N ASP A 43 2.26 6.88 -7.92
CA ASP A 43 2.76 5.52 -7.90
C ASP A 43 3.40 5.13 -9.23
N ALA A 44 4.44 4.30 -9.14
CA ALA A 44 5.33 4.00 -10.23
C ALA A 44 5.77 2.54 -10.23
N TYR A 45 6.12 2.06 -11.39
CA TYR A 45 6.79 0.79 -11.59
C TYR A 45 8.13 0.98 -12.31
N GLU A 46 8.86 -0.09 -12.59
CA GLU A 46 10.23 -0.04 -13.09
C GLU A 46 10.40 0.74 -14.40
N TYR A 47 9.38 0.81 -15.25
CA TYR A 47 9.48 1.47 -16.56
C TYR A 47 9.09 2.95 -16.55
N ASN A 48 8.52 3.47 -15.46
CA ASN A 48 8.21 4.90 -15.38
C ASN A 48 9.49 5.72 -15.19
N SER A 49 9.61 6.81 -15.92
CA SER A 49 10.62 7.83 -15.68
C SER A 49 10.09 8.91 -14.75
N ILE A 50 10.93 9.44 -13.86
CA ILE A 50 10.59 10.49 -12.91
C ILE A 50 11.67 11.57 -12.96
N ASP A 51 11.30 12.78 -13.34
CA ASP A 51 12.13 13.96 -13.12
C ASP A 51 11.89 14.48 -11.69
N TRP A 52 12.77 14.08 -10.80
CA TRP A 52 12.67 14.37 -9.38
C TRP A 52 12.71 15.86 -9.06
N ALA A 53 13.44 16.65 -9.83
CA ALA A 53 13.54 18.10 -9.64
C ALA A 53 12.20 18.77 -9.95
N GLN A 54 11.56 18.38 -11.04
CA GLN A 54 10.25 18.90 -11.40
C GLN A 54 9.14 18.35 -10.47
N LEU A 55 9.20 17.08 -10.08
CA LEU A 55 8.21 16.45 -9.17
C LEU A 55 8.03 17.26 -7.89
N THR A 56 9.12 17.71 -7.30
CA THR A 56 9.11 18.44 -6.02
C THR A 56 8.66 19.90 -6.13
N THR A 57 8.35 20.40 -7.34
CA THR A 57 7.78 21.74 -7.54
C THR A 57 6.33 21.82 -7.09
N ASP A 58 5.53 20.76 -7.25
CA ASP A 58 4.19 20.67 -6.68
C ASP A 58 4.27 20.25 -5.20
N LYS A 59 4.04 21.21 -4.31
CA LYS A 59 4.14 20.99 -2.84
C LYS A 59 3.05 20.09 -2.29
N ARG A 60 2.02 19.78 -3.07
CA ARG A 60 0.99 18.80 -2.70
C ARG A 60 1.48 17.36 -2.82
N VAL A 61 2.52 17.10 -3.64
CA VAL A 61 3.10 15.77 -3.77
C VAL A 61 3.85 15.43 -2.49
N VAL A 62 3.27 14.54 -1.69
CA VAL A 62 3.81 14.12 -0.39
C VAL A 62 4.74 12.95 -0.51
N GLY A 63 4.46 12.02 -1.41
CA GLY A 63 5.20 10.78 -1.49
C GLY A 63 5.10 10.05 -2.82
N VAL A 64 5.89 9.01 -2.91
CA VAL A 64 5.97 8.09 -4.05
C VAL A 64 5.80 6.67 -3.54
N ILE A 65 4.90 5.90 -4.15
CA ILE A 65 4.73 4.47 -3.89
C ILE A 65 5.25 3.72 -5.12
N ASN A 66 6.23 2.83 -4.96
CA ASN A 66 6.87 2.15 -6.08
C ASN A 66 6.63 0.64 -6.01
N LYS A 67 6.38 0.01 -7.17
CA LYS A 67 6.30 -1.44 -7.25
C LYS A 67 7.59 -2.06 -6.73
N ALA A 68 7.48 -2.95 -5.75
CA ALA A 68 8.59 -3.72 -5.24
C ALA A 68 8.64 -5.10 -5.89
N SER A 69 7.56 -5.86 -5.83
CA SER A 69 7.54 -7.24 -6.30
C SER A 69 6.21 -7.60 -6.97
N ASP A 70 6.23 -8.67 -7.73
CA ASP A 70 5.12 -9.18 -8.53
C ASP A 70 5.09 -10.71 -8.37
N GLY A 71 4.12 -11.24 -7.64
CA GLY A 71 4.00 -12.67 -7.36
C GLY A 71 5.19 -13.27 -6.60
N LEU A 72 5.49 -14.52 -6.93
CA LEU A 72 6.60 -15.26 -6.34
C LEU A 72 7.96 -14.77 -6.86
N PRO A 73 9.04 -14.92 -6.06
CA PRO A 73 10.39 -14.65 -6.55
C PRO A 73 10.75 -15.64 -7.67
N PRO A 74 11.77 -15.33 -8.49
CA PRO A 74 12.30 -16.30 -9.44
C PRO A 74 12.74 -17.59 -8.73
N PRO A 75 12.68 -18.78 -9.39
CA PRO A 75 13.09 -20.04 -8.78
C PRO A 75 14.54 -19.99 -8.27
N TYR A 76 14.81 -20.44 -7.04
CA TYR A 76 16.14 -20.41 -6.45
C TYR A 76 17.19 -21.19 -7.24
N PHE A 77 16.78 -22.24 -7.95
CA PHE A 77 17.65 -23.04 -8.77
C PHE A 77 17.14 -23.06 -10.20
N CYS A 78 18.04 -22.78 -11.15
CA CYS A 78 17.75 -22.84 -12.56
C CYS A 78 18.09 -24.25 -13.10
N PHE A 79 17.07 -25.05 -13.40
CA PHE A 79 17.20 -26.39 -13.95
C PHE A 79 16.16 -26.62 -15.06
N GLY A 80 16.33 -27.72 -15.80
CA GLY A 80 15.48 -28.07 -16.95
C GLY A 80 16.23 -27.98 -18.27
N SER A 81 15.53 -27.67 -19.36
CA SER A 81 16.13 -27.46 -20.67
C SER A 81 17.07 -26.24 -20.68
N GLU A 82 17.92 -26.13 -21.72
CA GLU A 82 18.77 -24.95 -21.90
C GLU A 82 17.94 -23.64 -21.93
N MET A 83 16.74 -23.68 -22.52
CA MET A 83 15.81 -22.57 -22.58
C MET A 83 15.29 -22.21 -21.18
N ASP A 84 14.89 -23.20 -20.37
CA ASP A 84 14.41 -22.98 -18.99
C ASP A 84 15.50 -22.33 -18.13
N VAL A 85 16.73 -22.80 -18.26
CA VAL A 85 17.88 -22.23 -17.54
C VAL A 85 18.16 -20.80 -17.99
N LYS A 86 18.09 -20.50 -19.30
CA LYS A 86 18.22 -19.13 -19.82
C LYS A 86 17.14 -18.20 -19.27
N LEU A 87 15.88 -18.65 -19.32
CA LEU A 87 14.74 -17.89 -18.81
C LEU A 87 14.88 -17.60 -17.31
N CYS A 88 15.18 -18.61 -16.52
CA CYS A 88 15.40 -18.47 -15.08
C CYS A 88 16.51 -17.45 -14.76
N LYS A 89 17.65 -17.52 -15.46
CA LYS A 89 18.74 -16.54 -15.30
C LYS A 89 18.32 -15.12 -15.71
N ALA A 90 17.52 -14.98 -16.76
CA ALA A 90 16.98 -13.70 -17.20
C ALA A 90 16.03 -13.10 -16.15
N LEU A 91 15.16 -13.91 -15.55
CA LEU A 91 14.28 -13.49 -14.45
C LEU A 91 15.08 -13.00 -13.24
N TRP A 92 16.15 -13.73 -12.85
CA TRP A 92 17.03 -13.28 -11.76
C TRP A 92 17.75 -11.98 -12.07
N LYS A 93 18.22 -11.82 -13.34
CA LYS A 93 18.85 -10.56 -13.76
C LYS A 93 17.85 -9.40 -13.68
N ARG A 94 16.63 -9.58 -14.18
CA ARG A 94 15.56 -8.59 -14.08
C ARG A 94 15.26 -8.25 -12.61
N TYR A 95 15.08 -9.26 -11.77
CA TYR A 95 14.84 -9.09 -10.33
C TYR A 95 15.91 -8.23 -9.65
N ALA A 96 17.19 -8.52 -9.91
CA ALA A 96 18.30 -7.76 -9.34
C ALA A 96 18.32 -6.30 -9.81
N VAL A 97 18.09 -6.05 -11.10
CA VAL A 97 18.09 -4.70 -11.69
C VAL A 97 16.88 -3.89 -11.19
N THR A 98 15.71 -4.48 -11.14
CA THR A 98 14.51 -3.79 -10.63
C THR A 98 14.63 -3.46 -9.14
N ARG A 99 15.27 -4.34 -8.36
CA ARG A 99 15.56 -4.07 -6.95
C ARG A 99 16.55 -2.92 -6.77
N GLU A 100 17.60 -2.88 -7.57
CA GLU A 100 18.59 -1.77 -7.53
C GLU A 100 17.90 -0.44 -7.88
N LEU A 101 17.08 -0.40 -8.92
CA LEU A 101 16.32 0.78 -9.30
C LEU A 101 15.36 1.21 -8.18
N PHE A 102 14.65 0.27 -7.57
CA PHE A 102 13.76 0.53 -6.44
C PHE A 102 14.49 1.16 -5.27
N GLN A 103 15.63 0.59 -4.85
CA GLN A 103 16.41 1.10 -3.74
C GLN A 103 17.04 2.49 -4.07
N THR A 104 17.46 2.70 -5.30
CA THR A 104 17.95 4.00 -5.77
C THR A 104 16.86 5.07 -5.68
N ARG A 105 15.65 4.79 -6.18
CA ARG A 105 14.51 5.70 -6.11
C ARG A 105 14.11 6.00 -4.67
N LYS A 106 14.11 4.99 -3.79
CA LYS A 106 13.86 5.15 -2.37
C LYS A 106 14.80 6.16 -1.72
N VAL A 107 16.09 6.03 -1.99
CA VAL A 107 17.12 6.94 -1.45
C VAL A 107 16.89 8.36 -1.99
N VAL A 108 16.64 8.52 -3.28
CA VAL A 108 16.41 9.84 -3.90
C VAL A 108 15.15 10.49 -3.35
N ALA A 109 14.03 9.76 -3.28
CA ALA A 109 12.77 10.28 -2.76
C ALA A 109 12.91 10.77 -1.31
N LYS A 110 13.53 9.96 -0.45
CA LYS A 110 13.76 10.33 0.96
C LYS A 110 14.71 11.52 1.11
N ALA A 111 15.76 11.61 0.30
CA ALA A 111 16.68 12.75 0.29
C ALA A 111 15.99 14.06 -0.11
N LEU A 112 14.97 13.99 -0.96
CA LEU A 112 14.14 15.12 -1.35
C LEU A 112 13.00 15.44 -0.35
N GLY A 113 12.94 14.73 0.78
CA GLY A 113 11.91 14.90 1.80
C GLY A 113 10.54 14.33 1.41
N LEU A 114 10.47 13.51 0.36
CA LEU A 114 9.26 12.78 0.01
C LEU A 114 9.10 11.55 0.90
N LYS A 115 7.85 11.20 1.20
CA LYS A 115 7.51 9.92 1.81
C LYS A 115 7.67 8.81 0.79
N TRP A 116 8.05 7.62 1.28
CA TRP A 116 8.25 6.44 0.45
C TRP A 116 7.26 5.35 0.77
N GLY A 117 6.79 4.66 -0.27
CA GLY A 117 5.96 3.48 -0.15
C GLY A 117 6.39 2.39 -1.13
N ALA A 118 5.98 1.17 -0.83
CA ALA A 118 6.19 -0.01 -1.63
C ALA A 118 4.86 -0.76 -1.82
N TYR A 119 4.61 -1.31 -3.01
CA TYR A 119 3.51 -2.22 -3.22
C TYR A 119 3.95 -3.56 -3.80
N HIS A 120 3.18 -4.60 -3.48
CA HIS A 120 3.29 -5.94 -4.02
C HIS A 120 2.09 -6.23 -4.91
N LEU A 121 2.34 -6.58 -6.17
CA LEU A 121 1.30 -7.03 -7.08
C LEU A 121 0.97 -8.50 -6.81
N ALA A 122 -0.23 -8.77 -6.34
CA ALA A 122 -0.68 -10.08 -5.91
C ALA A 122 -0.96 -11.01 -7.09
N ARG A 123 -0.32 -12.17 -7.11
CA ARG A 123 -0.49 -13.21 -8.14
C ARG A 123 -0.91 -14.53 -7.51
N PRO A 124 -1.43 -15.49 -8.31
CA PRO A 124 -1.62 -16.85 -7.81
C PRO A 124 -0.32 -17.44 -7.27
N GLY A 125 -0.41 -18.23 -6.20
CA GLY A 125 0.74 -18.87 -5.57
C GLY A 125 0.78 -18.63 -4.06
N ASN A 126 1.81 -19.17 -3.40
CA ASN A 126 1.91 -19.14 -1.95
C ASN A 126 1.94 -17.71 -1.37
N PRO A 127 0.93 -17.30 -0.59
CA PRO A 127 0.84 -15.92 -0.08
C PRO A 127 1.93 -15.59 0.93
N VAL A 128 2.40 -16.55 1.71
CA VAL A 128 3.46 -16.36 2.71
C VAL A 128 4.80 -16.13 2.03
N GLU A 129 5.10 -16.86 0.96
CA GLU A 129 6.30 -16.66 0.16
C GLU A 129 6.27 -15.31 -0.56
N GLN A 130 5.12 -14.91 -1.12
CA GLN A 130 4.96 -13.60 -1.74
C GLN A 130 5.16 -12.46 -0.74
N ALA A 131 4.60 -12.56 0.48
CA ALA A 131 4.80 -11.59 1.54
C ALA A 131 6.27 -11.50 1.98
N ASN A 132 6.95 -12.63 2.12
CA ASN A 132 8.37 -12.66 2.47
C ASN A 132 9.23 -12.04 1.35
N ASN A 133 8.99 -12.42 0.08
CA ASN A 133 9.65 -11.83 -1.07
C ASN A 133 9.45 -10.31 -1.12
N PHE A 134 8.23 -9.83 -0.91
CA PHE A 134 7.92 -8.40 -0.84
C PHE A 134 8.74 -7.67 0.22
N ILE A 135 8.77 -8.19 1.44
CA ILE A 135 9.51 -7.58 2.55
C ILE A 135 11.02 -7.58 2.30
N GLU A 136 11.55 -8.70 1.78
CA GLU A 136 12.98 -8.83 1.48
C GLU A 136 13.42 -7.97 0.29
N PHE A 137 12.54 -7.77 -0.69
CA PHE A 137 12.81 -6.89 -1.82
C PHE A 137 12.77 -5.42 -1.40
N ALA A 138 11.70 -5.00 -0.72
CA ALA A 138 11.44 -3.60 -0.41
C ALA A 138 12.25 -3.08 0.78
N GLU A 139 12.64 -3.96 1.71
CA GLU A 139 13.31 -3.59 2.97
C GLU A 139 12.63 -2.37 3.62
N PRO A 140 11.31 -2.46 3.93
CA PRO A 140 10.55 -1.30 4.33
C PRO A 140 10.98 -0.80 5.71
N ALA A 141 11.35 0.47 5.79
CA ALA A 141 11.60 1.15 7.06
C ALA A 141 10.29 1.33 7.86
N PRO A 142 10.35 1.60 9.18
CA PRO A 142 9.14 1.79 9.99
C PRO A 142 8.21 2.89 9.47
N ASP A 143 8.74 3.90 8.80
CA ASP A 143 8.03 5.05 8.23
C ASP A 143 7.67 4.88 6.74
N ASP A 144 7.98 3.74 6.12
CA ASP A 144 7.59 3.45 4.74
C ASP A 144 6.17 2.86 4.69
N LEU A 145 5.33 3.32 3.76
CA LEU A 145 4.05 2.69 3.47
C LEU A 145 4.28 1.34 2.80
N VAL A 146 3.48 0.34 3.16
CA VAL A 146 3.44 -0.96 2.48
C VAL A 146 2.02 -1.21 1.97
N ALA A 147 1.87 -1.72 0.74
CA ALA A 147 0.58 -1.96 0.13
C ALA A 147 0.51 -3.34 -0.53
N LEU A 148 -0.68 -3.94 -0.47
CA LEU A 148 -1.07 -5.10 -1.25
C LEU A 148 -1.91 -4.60 -2.43
N ASP A 149 -1.45 -4.85 -3.64
CA ASP A 149 -2.13 -4.56 -4.90
C ASP A 149 -2.88 -5.80 -5.36
N LEU A 150 -4.21 -5.75 -5.26
CA LEU A 150 -5.13 -6.85 -5.58
C LEU A 150 -6.25 -6.34 -6.49
N GLU A 151 -6.08 -6.47 -7.81
CA GLU A 151 -6.98 -5.88 -8.79
C GLU A 151 -8.12 -6.81 -9.25
N GLY A 152 -8.19 -8.03 -8.74
CA GLY A 152 -9.22 -8.99 -9.12
C GLY A 152 -9.44 -10.05 -8.05
N ASN A 153 -10.55 -10.79 -8.22
CA ASN A 153 -10.93 -11.91 -7.37
C ASN A 153 -11.05 -13.24 -8.12
N ASP A 154 -10.54 -13.30 -9.37
CA ASP A 154 -10.40 -14.53 -10.12
C ASP A 154 -9.10 -15.23 -9.72
N PRO A 155 -9.14 -16.37 -9.01
CA PRO A 155 -7.94 -17.03 -8.47
C PRO A 155 -7.05 -17.64 -9.57
N SER A 156 -7.50 -17.69 -10.82
CA SER A 156 -6.65 -18.11 -11.94
C SER A 156 -5.68 -17.01 -12.38
N GLN A 157 -5.95 -15.75 -12.07
CA GLN A 157 -5.17 -14.59 -12.50
C GLN A 157 -4.61 -13.79 -11.31
N TRP A 158 -5.29 -13.82 -10.17
CA TRP A 158 -4.98 -13.04 -8.98
C TRP A 158 -4.83 -13.96 -7.76
N MET A 159 -4.16 -13.47 -6.75
CA MET A 159 -4.20 -14.11 -5.43
C MET A 159 -5.65 -14.20 -4.96
N SER A 160 -6.06 -15.36 -4.43
CA SER A 160 -7.40 -15.49 -3.86
C SER A 160 -7.58 -14.53 -2.67
N LEU A 161 -8.82 -14.17 -2.34
CA LEU A 161 -9.06 -13.26 -1.20
C LEU A 161 -8.68 -13.91 0.14
N GLU A 162 -8.81 -15.23 0.25
CA GLU A 162 -8.37 -16.01 1.40
C GLU A 162 -6.83 -15.96 1.55
N ASP A 163 -6.10 -16.15 0.44
CA ASP A 163 -4.65 -16.05 0.41
C ASP A 163 -4.19 -14.61 0.65
N ALA A 164 -4.94 -13.63 0.15
CA ALA A 164 -4.66 -12.22 0.41
C ALA A 164 -4.76 -11.87 1.91
N GLU A 165 -5.72 -12.45 2.64
CA GLU A 165 -5.76 -12.33 4.10
C GLU A 165 -4.52 -12.97 4.78
N GLU A 166 -4.04 -14.13 4.27
CA GLU A 166 -2.83 -14.75 4.82
C GLU A 166 -1.57 -13.93 4.48
N PHE A 167 -1.48 -13.37 3.27
CA PHE A 167 -0.44 -12.40 2.92
C PHE A 167 -0.41 -11.22 3.92
N VAL A 168 -1.58 -10.64 4.19
CA VAL A 168 -1.72 -9.51 5.13
C VAL A 168 -1.30 -9.91 6.54
N ARG A 169 -1.70 -11.11 7.00
CA ARG A 169 -1.27 -11.64 8.31
C ARG A 169 0.25 -11.83 8.36
N GLN A 170 0.87 -12.31 7.28
CA GLN A 170 2.32 -12.48 7.21
C GLN A 170 3.05 -11.14 7.24
N VAL A 171 2.57 -10.13 6.49
CA VAL A 171 3.12 -8.77 6.55
C VAL A 171 3.04 -8.21 7.96
N HIS A 172 1.87 -8.36 8.62
CA HIS A 172 1.70 -7.90 9.99
C HIS A 172 2.62 -8.63 10.99
N ARG A 173 2.78 -9.96 10.86
CA ARG A 173 3.72 -10.73 11.70
C ARG A 173 5.16 -10.23 11.57
N ARG A 174 5.57 -9.87 10.35
CA ARG A 174 6.95 -9.47 10.05
C ARG A 174 7.25 -8.01 10.37
N LEU A 175 6.29 -7.11 10.15
CA LEU A 175 6.49 -5.66 10.24
C LEU A 175 5.79 -5.00 11.42
N GLY A 176 4.92 -5.71 12.15
CA GLY A 176 4.11 -5.15 13.24
C GLY A 176 3.02 -4.17 12.79
N ARG A 177 2.76 -4.05 11.48
CA ARG A 177 1.74 -3.16 10.91
C ARG A 177 1.06 -3.82 9.72
N PHE A 178 -0.17 -3.37 9.43
CA PHE A 178 -0.95 -3.84 8.28
C PHE A 178 -0.60 -3.07 7.01
N PRO A 179 -0.70 -3.72 5.84
CA PRO A 179 -0.58 -3.03 4.56
C PRO A 179 -1.85 -2.23 4.24
N VAL A 180 -1.71 -1.24 3.37
CA VAL A 180 -2.83 -0.62 2.65
C VAL A 180 -3.32 -1.59 1.59
N LEU A 181 -4.62 -1.66 1.36
CA LEU A 181 -5.20 -2.43 0.26
C LEU A 181 -5.41 -1.52 -0.94
N TYR A 182 -4.62 -1.71 -2.01
CA TYR A 182 -4.92 -1.15 -3.32
C TYR A 182 -5.83 -2.11 -4.07
N THR A 183 -6.93 -1.59 -4.59
CA THR A 183 -7.84 -2.40 -5.41
C THR A 183 -8.79 -1.53 -6.24
N ASN A 184 -9.34 -2.14 -7.31
CA ASN A 184 -10.33 -1.50 -8.17
C ASN A 184 -11.76 -1.57 -7.61
N GLY A 185 -12.68 -0.82 -8.24
CA GLY A 185 -14.05 -0.70 -7.77
C GLY A 185 -14.84 -2.02 -7.66
N ARG A 186 -14.60 -2.98 -8.56
CA ARG A 186 -15.31 -4.26 -8.54
C ARG A 186 -14.86 -5.13 -7.37
N THR A 187 -13.56 -5.26 -7.20
CA THR A 187 -12.99 -6.07 -6.12
C THR A 187 -13.26 -5.43 -4.76
N ALA A 188 -13.15 -4.11 -4.64
CA ALA A 188 -13.50 -3.39 -3.43
C ALA A 188 -14.97 -3.60 -3.03
N GLN A 189 -15.90 -3.51 -3.99
CA GLN A 189 -17.33 -3.77 -3.73
C GLN A 189 -17.56 -5.21 -3.27
N TYR A 190 -16.92 -6.17 -3.93
CA TYR A 190 -17.04 -7.58 -3.53
C TYR A 190 -16.55 -7.82 -2.09
N ILE A 191 -15.41 -7.23 -1.72
CA ILE A 191 -14.89 -7.32 -0.34
C ILE A 191 -15.84 -6.63 0.65
N ALA A 192 -16.40 -5.46 0.29
CA ALA A 192 -17.34 -4.73 1.14
C ALA A 192 -18.63 -5.52 1.39
N ASP A 193 -19.18 -6.15 0.34
CA ASP A 193 -20.39 -6.96 0.42
C ASP A 193 -20.15 -8.24 1.24
N ASN A 194 -18.95 -8.78 1.19
CA ASN A 194 -18.54 -9.98 1.92
C ASN A 194 -17.64 -9.67 3.14
N ARG A 195 -17.82 -8.50 3.76
CA ARG A 195 -16.97 -8.01 4.87
C ARG A 195 -16.92 -8.92 6.10
N TYR A 196 -17.91 -9.74 6.29
CA TYR A 196 -17.97 -10.72 7.39
C TYR A 196 -17.16 -12.00 7.09
N THR A 197 -16.93 -12.30 5.82
CA THR A 197 -16.02 -13.36 5.35
C THR A 197 -14.60 -12.85 5.33
N TYR A 198 -14.35 -11.73 4.64
CA TYR A 198 -13.03 -11.10 4.50
C TYR A 198 -12.82 -9.99 5.54
N ARG A 199 -12.77 -10.42 6.81
CA ARG A 199 -12.77 -9.51 7.96
C ARG A 199 -11.51 -8.65 8.05
N LEU A 200 -10.41 -9.15 7.56
CA LEU A 200 -9.15 -8.42 7.59
C LEU A 200 -9.04 -7.48 6.39
N LEU A 201 -9.26 -7.99 5.17
CA LEU A 201 -9.21 -7.16 3.95
C LEU A 201 -10.18 -5.98 4.01
N SER A 202 -11.43 -6.20 4.48
CA SER A 202 -12.46 -5.16 4.58
C SER A 202 -12.17 -4.06 5.62
N ARG A 203 -11.12 -4.24 6.43
CA ARG A 203 -10.68 -3.30 7.45
C ARG A 203 -9.32 -2.67 7.16
N LEU A 204 -8.66 -3.05 6.08
CA LEU A 204 -7.45 -2.37 5.66
C LEU A 204 -7.77 -0.95 5.22
N PRO A 205 -6.90 0.05 5.44
CA PRO A 205 -7.02 1.34 4.78
C PRO A 205 -7.10 1.15 3.27
N LEU A 206 -8.08 1.78 2.62
CA LEU A 206 -8.38 1.55 1.21
C LEU A 206 -7.63 2.56 0.33
N TRP A 207 -6.80 2.06 -0.59
CA TRP A 207 -6.28 2.79 -1.72
C TRP A 207 -7.12 2.41 -2.95
N TYR A 208 -8.08 3.28 -3.28
CA TYR A 208 -9.15 3.01 -4.22
C TYR A 208 -8.80 3.45 -5.64
N ALA A 209 -8.74 2.53 -6.59
CA ALA A 209 -8.54 2.85 -8.00
C ALA A 209 -9.89 3.05 -8.70
N ARG A 210 -10.15 4.30 -9.10
CA ARG A 210 -11.37 4.65 -9.84
C ARG A 210 -11.19 5.91 -10.68
N TYR A 211 -11.25 5.77 -12.00
CA TYR A 211 -10.97 6.83 -12.97
C TYR A 211 -12.24 7.57 -13.38
N LYS A 212 -12.95 8.11 -12.41
CA LYS A 212 -14.17 8.91 -12.57
C LYS A 212 -14.03 10.25 -11.83
N PRO A 213 -14.70 11.32 -12.28
CA PRO A 213 -14.65 12.60 -11.57
C PRO A 213 -15.40 12.60 -10.25
N ASN A 214 -16.41 11.74 -10.12
CA ASN A 214 -17.21 11.56 -8.91
C ASN A 214 -17.37 10.06 -8.60
N ILE A 215 -17.20 9.68 -7.34
CA ILE A 215 -17.30 8.30 -6.86
C ILE A 215 -18.39 8.08 -5.79
N ASP A 216 -19.20 9.09 -5.46
CA ASP A 216 -20.22 8.99 -4.41
C ASP A 216 -21.08 7.73 -4.54
N VAL A 217 -21.63 7.50 -5.75
CA VAL A 217 -22.51 6.35 -6.03
C VAL A 217 -21.74 5.06 -6.34
N HIS A 218 -20.43 5.11 -6.38
CA HIS A 218 -19.57 3.99 -6.77
C HIS A 218 -18.63 3.55 -5.66
N PHE A 219 -18.62 4.30 -4.56
CA PHE A 219 -17.72 3.98 -3.44
C PHE A 219 -18.23 2.72 -2.71
N PRO A 220 -17.36 1.75 -2.43
CA PRO A 220 -17.73 0.46 -1.86
C PRO A 220 -18.03 0.59 -0.35
N MET A 221 -19.17 1.18 -0.02
CA MET A 221 -19.60 1.33 1.36
C MET A 221 -19.75 -0.02 2.05
N GLY A 222 -19.22 -0.13 3.23
CA GLY A 222 -19.21 -1.33 4.04
C GLY A 222 -18.59 -0.99 5.38
N ASN A 223 -17.44 -1.51 5.69
CA ASN A 223 -16.59 -1.02 6.78
C ASN A 223 -15.92 0.32 6.39
N TRP A 224 -15.60 0.51 5.11
CA TRP A 224 -15.06 1.78 4.62
C TRP A 224 -16.12 2.89 4.62
N ARG A 225 -15.74 4.05 5.13
CA ARG A 225 -16.53 5.30 5.08
C ARG A 225 -15.88 6.33 4.17
N GLY A 226 -14.65 6.06 3.74
CA GLY A 226 -13.82 6.87 2.88
C GLY A 226 -12.57 6.09 2.46
N TYR A 227 -11.75 6.70 1.65
CA TYR A 227 -10.49 6.14 1.18
C TYR A 227 -9.30 6.73 1.98
N ALA A 228 -8.22 5.97 2.08
CA ALA A 228 -6.92 6.49 2.48
C ALA A 228 -6.25 7.26 1.33
N LEU A 229 -6.30 6.65 0.13
CA LEU A 229 -5.87 7.23 -1.14
C LEU A 229 -6.90 6.87 -2.23
N TRP A 230 -7.13 7.79 -3.16
CA TRP A 230 -7.91 7.54 -4.36
C TRP A 230 -7.04 7.78 -5.60
N GLN A 231 -6.68 6.69 -6.32
CA GLN A 231 -6.02 6.77 -7.61
C GLN A 231 -7.07 7.19 -8.66
N PHE A 232 -7.01 8.46 -9.05
CA PHE A 232 -7.99 9.10 -9.93
C PHE A 232 -7.47 9.31 -11.34
N SER A 233 -6.16 9.25 -11.55
CA SER A 233 -5.49 9.45 -12.82
C SER A 233 -4.49 8.34 -13.08
N ALA A 234 -4.55 7.77 -14.27
CA ALA A 234 -3.66 6.72 -14.77
C ALA A 234 -3.59 6.83 -16.31
N GLN A 235 -2.77 6.02 -16.95
CA GLN A 235 -2.71 5.94 -18.42
C GLN A 235 -4.10 5.77 -19.06
N ALA A 236 -5.03 5.11 -18.37
CA ALA A 236 -6.39 4.86 -18.85
C ALA A 236 -7.20 6.15 -19.11
N ASN A 237 -6.96 7.23 -18.36
CA ASN A 237 -7.69 8.50 -18.46
C ASN A 237 -6.80 9.74 -18.54
N CYS A 238 -5.48 9.58 -18.59
CA CYS A 238 -4.50 10.65 -18.71
C CYS A 238 -3.66 10.46 -19.98
N GLY A 239 -4.06 11.08 -21.07
CA GLY A 239 -3.34 11.10 -22.34
C GLY A 239 -2.80 12.49 -22.68
N ARG A 240 -2.32 12.65 -23.91
CA ARG A 240 -1.83 13.96 -24.41
C ARG A 240 -2.94 15.00 -24.50
N ALA A 241 -4.15 14.58 -24.91
CA ALA A 241 -5.27 15.47 -25.17
C ALA A 241 -6.03 15.88 -23.89
N SER A 242 -6.13 14.99 -22.93
CA SER A 242 -6.84 15.25 -21.67
C SER A 242 -6.22 14.43 -20.54
N CYS A 243 -6.18 15.02 -19.37
CA CYS A 243 -5.70 14.38 -18.14
C CYS A 243 -6.35 15.09 -16.95
N PRO A 244 -6.89 14.37 -15.95
CA PRO A 244 -7.49 14.98 -14.77
C PRO A 244 -6.51 15.87 -14.03
N TYR A 245 -5.30 15.41 -13.85
CA TYR A 245 -4.18 16.16 -13.31
C TYR A 245 -2.84 15.50 -13.68
N ARG A 246 -1.92 16.28 -14.20
CA ARG A 246 -0.56 15.84 -14.50
C ARG A 246 0.41 16.44 -13.51
N VAL A 247 1.03 15.58 -12.73
CA VAL A 247 2.07 15.99 -11.79
C VAL A 247 3.32 16.43 -12.58
N PRO A 248 3.95 17.57 -12.25
CA PRO A 248 5.19 17.98 -12.89
C PRO A 248 6.27 16.89 -12.82
N GLY A 249 7.04 16.75 -13.89
CA GLY A 249 8.16 15.78 -13.93
C GLY A 249 7.75 14.34 -14.14
N THR A 250 6.48 14.08 -14.46
CA THR A 250 5.99 12.72 -14.70
C THR A 250 5.42 12.60 -16.13
N PRO A 251 5.65 11.44 -16.80
CA PRO A 251 5.00 11.17 -18.08
C PRO A 251 3.51 10.85 -17.89
N ASN A 252 2.77 10.67 -18.99
CA ASN A 252 1.33 10.38 -18.96
C ASN A 252 0.97 9.05 -18.29
N ASP A 253 1.91 8.13 -18.23
CA ASP A 253 1.74 6.78 -17.71
C ASP A 253 2.03 6.65 -16.20
N ILE A 254 2.30 7.76 -15.53
CA ILE A 254 2.38 7.79 -14.07
C ILE A 254 0.98 7.90 -13.48
N ASP A 255 0.73 7.08 -12.51
CA ASP A 255 -0.52 7.05 -11.76
C ASP A 255 -0.49 8.07 -10.62
N VAL A 256 -1.62 8.77 -10.44
CA VAL A 256 -1.74 9.84 -9.44
C VAL A 256 -2.92 9.56 -8.51
N SER A 257 -2.63 9.63 -7.24
CA SER A 257 -3.60 9.47 -6.15
C SER A 257 -3.77 10.76 -5.36
N VAL A 258 -4.97 10.99 -4.85
CA VAL A 258 -5.30 12.08 -3.93
C VAL A 258 -5.66 11.52 -2.57
N ALA A 259 -5.22 12.21 -1.49
CA ALA A 259 -5.65 11.92 -0.13
C ALA A 259 -6.81 12.84 0.29
N PRO A 260 -7.72 12.41 1.18
CA PRO A 260 -8.80 13.24 1.70
C PRO A 260 -8.32 14.24 2.76
N MET A 261 -7.04 14.56 2.78
CA MET A 261 -6.37 15.39 3.76
C MET A 261 -5.28 16.26 3.11
N ASN A 262 -4.75 17.23 3.85
CA ASN A 262 -3.66 18.07 3.39
C ASN A 262 -2.27 17.38 3.49
N ALA A 263 -1.25 18.03 2.95
CA ALA A 263 0.09 17.49 2.88
C ALA A 263 0.73 17.22 4.26
N ALA A 264 0.44 18.06 5.26
CA ALA A 264 0.99 17.89 6.61
C ALA A 264 0.33 16.70 7.33
N GLU A 265 -0.98 16.58 7.22
CA GLU A 265 -1.76 15.47 7.78
C GLU A 265 -1.36 14.14 7.14
N LEU A 266 -1.21 14.10 5.80
CA LEU A 266 -0.79 12.88 5.11
C LEU A 266 0.61 12.44 5.51
N ARG A 267 1.55 13.38 5.72
CA ARG A 267 2.89 13.05 6.22
C ARG A 267 2.86 12.38 7.60
N GLN A 268 1.93 12.76 8.47
CA GLN A 268 1.75 12.16 9.79
C GLN A 268 1.11 10.77 9.71
N GLN A 269 0.15 10.57 8.79
CA GLN A 269 -0.60 9.33 8.63
C GLN A 269 0.00 8.38 7.59
N TRP A 270 1.16 8.70 7.02
CA TRP A 270 1.71 8.08 5.82
C TRP A 270 1.70 6.56 5.79
N THR A 271 2.00 5.90 6.89
CA THR A 271 2.07 4.42 6.90
C THR A 271 0.70 3.76 6.83
N PHE A 272 -0.36 4.43 7.30
CA PHE A 272 -1.71 3.86 7.43
C PHE A 272 -1.72 2.47 8.06
N GLY A 273 -0.74 2.15 8.92
CA GLY A 273 -0.40 0.78 9.35
C GLY A 273 -1.38 0.13 10.31
N GLY A 274 -2.50 0.77 10.64
CA GLY A 274 -3.58 0.26 11.48
C GLY A 274 -4.76 -0.28 10.66
N LEU A 275 -5.61 -1.08 11.29
CA LEU A 275 -6.93 -1.39 10.74
C LEU A 275 -7.88 -0.22 11.00
N ILE A 276 -8.80 0.03 10.06
CA ILE A 276 -9.86 1.02 10.28
C ILE A 276 -10.81 0.55 11.38
N ASP A 277 -11.37 1.51 12.10
CA ASP A 277 -12.44 1.24 13.06
C ASP A 277 -13.71 0.78 12.32
N VAL A 278 -14.36 -0.21 12.90
CA VAL A 278 -15.63 -0.72 12.37
C VAL A 278 -16.77 -0.32 13.31
N PRO A 279 -17.99 -0.18 12.80
CA PRO A 279 -19.15 0.07 13.63
C PRO A 279 -19.29 -0.97 14.76
N SER A 280 -19.80 -0.54 15.91
CA SER A 280 -19.97 -1.40 17.11
C SER A 280 -20.88 -2.61 16.86
N ASP A 281 -21.87 -2.47 15.99
CA ASP A 281 -22.76 -3.54 15.53
C ASP A 281 -22.01 -4.67 14.82
N TYR A 282 -20.94 -4.32 14.06
CA TYR A 282 -20.07 -5.30 13.43
C TYR A 282 -19.31 -6.15 14.47
N LEU A 283 -18.79 -5.52 15.53
CA LEU A 283 -18.08 -6.23 16.60
C LEU A 283 -19.03 -7.13 17.41
N ALA A 284 -20.26 -6.69 17.65
CA ALA A 284 -21.29 -7.48 18.32
C ALA A 284 -21.75 -8.70 17.51
N SER A 285 -21.67 -8.65 16.18
CA SER A 285 -22.03 -9.75 15.28
C SER A 285 -20.94 -10.81 15.10
N ILE A 286 -19.72 -10.58 15.61
CA ILE A 286 -18.64 -11.57 15.55
C ILE A 286 -18.92 -12.64 16.61
N PRO A 287 -19.18 -13.91 16.23
CA PRO A 287 -19.27 -14.98 17.21
C PRO A 287 -17.90 -15.10 17.91
N ILE A 288 -17.86 -14.78 19.19
CA ILE A 288 -16.66 -15.06 19.98
C ILE A 288 -16.53 -16.59 20.00
N PRO A 289 -15.42 -17.19 19.49
CA PRO A 289 -15.21 -18.62 19.60
C PRO A 289 -15.16 -18.98 21.08
N VAL A 290 -16.25 -19.50 21.62
CA VAL A 290 -16.25 -20.09 22.96
C VAL A 290 -15.55 -21.42 22.84
N PRO A 291 -14.43 -21.64 23.55
CA PRO A 291 -13.78 -22.97 23.58
C PRO A 291 -14.82 -24.00 23.94
N ARG A 292 -14.94 -25.11 23.21
CA ARG A 292 -15.92 -26.20 23.42
C ARG A 292 -15.93 -26.75 24.86
N THR A 293 -14.85 -26.53 25.58
CA THR A 293 -14.67 -26.96 26.98
C THR A 293 -15.34 -26.02 27.99
N LEU A 294 -15.80 -24.81 27.59
CA LEU A 294 -16.43 -23.83 28.49
C LEU A 294 -17.96 -23.72 28.32
N ALA A 295 -18.56 -24.50 27.45
CA ALA A 295 -20.01 -24.46 27.21
C ALA A 295 -20.85 -25.06 28.38
N GLY A 296 -20.24 -25.40 29.48
CA GLY A 296 -20.95 -25.96 30.61
C GLY A 296 -20.31 -25.68 31.96
N LYS A 297 -20.36 -24.48 32.46
CA LYS A 297 -19.85 -23.97 33.75
C LYS A 297 -18.63 -23.08 33.60
N VAL A 298 -18.82 -21.75 33.63
CA VAL A 298 -18.14 -20.86 34.57
C VAL A 298 -18.67 -19.42 34.36
N ALA A 299 -19.35 -18.91 35.39
CA ALA A 299 -19.42 -17.46 35.59
C ALA A 299 -18.00 -17.06 36.06
N ILE A 300 -17.20 -16.51 35.18
CA ILE A 300 -15.93 -15.91 35.56
C ILE A 300 -16.24 -14.57 36.20
N THR A 301 -16.20 -14.54 37.52
CA THR A 301 -16.10 -13.29 38.25
C THR A 301 -14.68 -12.73 38.03
N TYR A 302 -14.55 -11.46 37.72
CA TYR A 302 -13.30 -10.72 37.48
C TYR A 302 -12.32 -10.72 38.66
N ALA A 303 -12.60 -11.46 39.73
CA ALA A 303 -11.79 -11.55 40.96
C ALA A 303 -10.67 -12.62 40.90
N ASP A 304 -10.66 -13.48 39.89
CA ASP A 304 -9.68 -14.59 39.75
C ASP A 304 -8.63 -14.40 38.66
N VAL A 305 -8.30 -13.15 38.33
CA VAL A 305 -7.11 -12.88 37.51
C VAL A 305 -5.91 -13.00 38.44
N ALA A 306 -5.31 -14.18 38.43
CA ALA A 306 -4.03 -14.45 39.09
C ALA A 306 -3.03 -13.36 38.68
N THR A 307 -2.30 -12.83 39.62
CA THR A 307 -1.15 -11.92 39.39
C THR A 307 -0.32 -12.48 38.24
N PRO A 308 0.05 -11.62 37.26
CA PRO A 308 0.87 -12.06 36.14
C PRO A 308 2.15 -12.72 36.69
N PRO A 309 2.57 -13.85 36.08
CA PRO A 309 3.74 -14.57 36.56
C PRO A 309 4.96 -13.64 36.59
N THR A 310 5.78 -13.78 37.62
CA THR A 310 7.03 -13.03 37.72
C THR A 310 7.99 -13.41 36.57
N VAL A 311 8.94 -12.56 36.27
CA VAL A 311 9.94 -12.82 35.23
C VAL A 311 10.70 -14.12 35.52
N GLU A 312 10.94 -14.46 36.80
CA GLU A 312 11.58 -15.68 37.25
C GLU A 312 10.73 -16.92 36.93
N GLU A 313 9.41 -16.86 37.15
CA GLU A 313 8.50 -17.97 36.80
C GLU A 313 8.42 -18.17 35.28
N MET A 314 8.42 -17.12 34.49
CA MET A 314 8.48 -17.21 33.01
C MET A 314 9.81 -17.82 32.54
N VAL A 315 10.93 -17.43 33.12
CA VAL A 315 12.26 -17.99 32.81
C VAL A 315 12.34 -19.48 33.18
N ALA A 316 11.78 -19.87 34.31
CA ALA A 316 11.73 -21.29 34.73
C ALA A 316 10.90 -22.14 33.76
N VAL A 317 9.73 -21.65 33.30
CA VAL A 317 8.88 -22.34 32.32
C VAL A 317 9.56 -22.44 30.94
N LEU A 318 10.23 -21.40 30.52
CA LEU A 318 10.97 -21.37 29.24
C LEU A 318 12.21 -22.30 29.33
N GLY A 319 12.92 -22.31 30.47
CA GLY A 319 14.06 -23.20 30.70
C GLY A 319 13.67 -24.69 30.66
N ALA A 320 12.59 -25.07 31.34
CA ALA A 320 12.08 -26.46 31.34
C ALA A 320 11.59 -26.90 29.93
N ARG A 321 11.01 -25.98 29.16
CA ARG A 321 10.61 -26.23 27.77
C ARG A 321 11.83 -26.37 26.84
N TRP A 322 12.88 -25.62 27.08
CA TRP A 322 14.12 -25.68 26.31
C TRP A 322 14.89 -26.99 26.54
N GLU A 323 14.97 -27.46 27.77
CA GLU A 323 15.58 -28.77 28.08
C GLU A 323 14.84 -29.92 27.43
N LYS A 324 13.50 -29.91 27.48
CA LYS A 324 12.67 -30.93 26.84
C LYS A 324 12.77 -30.91 25.30
N PHE A 325 13.01 -29.74 24.71
CA PHE A 325 13.26 -29.57 23.28
C PHE A 325 14.66 -30.06 22.89
N ARG A 326 15.67 -29.77 23.71
CA ARG A 326 17.06 -30.19 23.50
C ARG A 326 17.24 -31.73 23.55
N ASP A 327 16.56 -32.39 24.48
CA ASP A 327 16.69 -33.82 24.67
C ASP A 327 15.91 -34.67 23.65
N GLY A 328 14.92 -34.06 22.97
CA GLY A 328 14.14 -34.69 21.89
C GLY A 328 14.76 -34.59 20.48
N PHE A 329 15.77 -33.73 20.27
CA PHE A 329 16.35 -33.46 18.96
C PHE A 329 17.83 -33.87 18.90
N ARG A 330 18.09 -35.16 18.69
CA ARG A 330 19.40 -35.62 18.21
C ARG A 330 19.51 -35.33 16.70
N MET A 331 19.97 -34.14 16.34
CA MET A 331 20.42 -33.87 14.98
C MET A 331 21.79 -34.47 14.75
N PRO A 332 22.03 -35.16 13.64
CA PRO A 332 23.38 -35.49 13.24
C PRO A 332 24.13 -34.16 13.00
N VAL A 333 25.30 -34.03 13.60
CA VAL A 333 26.20 -32.90 13.40
C VAL A 333 26.68 -32.92 11.95
N VAL A 334 25.93 -32.29 11.05
CA VAL A 334 26.44 -31.90 9.74
C VAL A 334 27.20 -30.60 9.99
N LYS A 335 28.52 -30.68 10.04
CA LYS A 335 29.41 -29.53 9.93
C LYS A 335 29.27 -28.98 8.52
N THR A 336 28.18 -28.30 8.22
CA THR A 336 28.08 -27.46 7.05
C THR A 336 28.27 -26.04 7.53
N VAL A 337 29.44 -25.50 7.29
CA VAL A 337 29.70 -24.08 7.37
C VAL A 337 28.73 -23.43 6.38
N LEU A 338 27.64 -22.87 6.92
CA LEU A 338 26.79 -21.95 6.19
C LEU A 338 27.58 -20.66 5.93
N GLN A 339 28.48 -20.71 4.95
CA GLN A 339 28.82 -19.52 4.19
C GLN A 339 27.54 -19.12 3.47
N ARG A 340 26.78 -18.17 4.05
CA ARG A 340 25.79 -17.42 3.28
C ARG A 340 26.52 -16.85 2.07
N PRO A 341 26.16 -17.18 0.83
CA PRO A 341 26.72 -16.49 -0.30
C PRO A 341 26.18 -15.07 -0.24
N SER A 342 27.03 -14.12 0.09
CA SER A 342 26.83 -12.69 -0.10
C SER A 342 26.87 -12.37 -1.61
N PHE A 343 25.97 -13.01 -2.37
CA PHE A 343 25.96 -12.95 -3.83
C PHE A 343 25.64 -11.53 -4.35
N GLY A 344 24.91 -10.72 -3.55
CA GLY A 344 24.60 -9.33 -3.90
C GLY A 344 25.81 -8.38 -3.75
N ILE A 345 26.67 -8.61 -2.76
CA ILE A 345 27.77 -7.69 -2.45
C ILE A 345 28.94 -7.86 -3.42
N VAL A 346 29.24 -9.07 -3.86
CA VAL A 346 30.37 -9.31 -4.77
C VAL A 346 30.06 -8.80 -6.19
N GLN A 347 28.84 -8.97 -6.69
CA GLN A 347 28.42 -8.41 -7.99
C GLN A 347 28.27 -6.89 -7.92
N TYR A 348 27.77 -6.33 -6.82
CA TYR A 348 27.70 -4.89 -6.61
C TYR A 348 29.08 -4.21 -6.60
N VAL A 349 30.05 -4.80 -5.94
CA VAL A 349 31.43 -4.27 -5.91
C VAL A 349 32.14 -4.40 -7.27
N ALA A 350 31.90 -5.48 -8.01
CA ALA A 350 32.42 -5.66 -9.37
C ALA A 350 31.76 -4.69 -10.36
N TRP A 351 30.46 -4.44 -10.23
CA TRP A 351 29.73 -3.48 -11.06
C TRP A 351 30.14 -2.02 -10.76
N LYS A 352 30.31 -1.66 -9.49
CA LYS A 352 30.79 -0.33 -9.09
C LYS A 352 32.21 -0.02 -9.56
N ARG A 353 33.03 -1.04 -9.82
CA ARG A 353 34.40 -0.90 -10.40
C ARG A 353 34.39 -0.77 -11.92
N SER A 354 33.31 -1.11 -12.63
CA SER A 354 33.25 -1.10 -14.09
C SER A 354 32.76 0.21 -14.74
N GLY A 355 32.67 1.30 -13.97
CA GLY A 355 32.29 2.63 -14.48
C GLY A 355 30.79 2.89 -14.48
N GLN A 356 30.40 4.07 -14.03
CA GLN A 356 29.02 4.55 -13.97
C GLN A 356 28.40 4.57 -15.37
N ARG A 357 27.32 3.81 -15.54
CA ARG A 357 26.44 4.00 -16.69
C ARG A 357 25.46 5.12 -16.38
N THR A 358 25.20 5.97 -17.38
CA THR A 358 24.18 7.02 -17.26
C THR A 358 22.77 6.41 -17.21
N PRO A 359 21.77 7.11 -16.68
CA PRO A 359 20.36 6.67 -16.72
C PRO A 359 19.92 6.21 -18.11
N GLU A 360 20.33 6.91 -19.18
CA GLU A 360 20.02 6.55 -20.57
C GLU A 360 20.65 5.22 -21.00
N GLN A 361 21.80 4.85 -20.49
CA GLN A 361 22.43 3.54 -20.76
C GLN A 361 21.73 2.42 -20.00
N ILE A 362 21.11 2.74 -18.87
CA ILE A 362 20.28 1.81 -18.09
C ILE A 362 18.95 1.61 -18.85
N ASP A 363 18.31 2.68 -19.31
CA ASP A 363 17.08 2.65 -20.08
C ASP A 363 17.24 1.92 -21.42
N ALA A 364 18.36 2.12 -22.13
CA ALA A 364 18.67 1.38 -23.35
C ALA A 364 18.89 -0.12 -23.10
N ALA A 365 19.46 -0.50 -21.96
CA ALA A 365 19.59 -1.90 -21.57
C ALA A 365 18.23 -2.52 -21.20
N PHE A 366 17.31 -1.74 -20.67
CA PHE A 366 15.92 -2.17 -20.40
C PHE A 366 15.09 -2.31 -21.68
N ALA A 367 15.19 -1.37 -22.62
CA ALA A 367 14.50 -1.43 -23.90
C ALA A 367 14.88 -2.66 -24.74
N ALA A 368 16.11 -3.15 -24.57
CA ALA A 368 16.59 -4.37 -25.24
C ALA A 368 16.03 -5.68 -24.65
N VAL A 369 15.32 -5.63 -23.53
CA VAL A 369 14.68 -6.76 -22.84
C VAL A 369 13.14 -6.57 -22.78
N ALA A 370 12.56 -5.81 -23.71
CA ALA A 370 11.13 -5.60 -23.78
C ALA A 370 10.38 -6.93 -23.95
N ASP A 371 9.56 -7.24 -22.94
CA ASP A 371 8.82 -8.48 -22.78
C ASP A 371 7.49 -8.41 -23.54
N PRO A 372 7.15 -9.34 -24.43
CA PRO A 372 5.87 -9.35 -25.13
C PRO A 372 4.67 -9.72 -24.25
N VAL A 373 4.87 -10.06 -22.99
CA VAL A 373 3.78 -10.52 -22.09
C VAL A 373 2.97 -9.37 -21.47
N ASN A 374 3.45 -8.13 -21.50
CA ASN A 374 2.79 -7.00 -20.83
C ASN A 374 1.67 -6.33 -21.66
N THR A 375 1.28 -6.90 -22.81
CA THR A 375 0.15 -6.40 -23.61
C THR A 375 -1.22 -6.92 -23.17
N ALA A 376 -1.28 -7.81 -22.19
CA ALA A 376 -2.54 -8.42 -21.75
C ALA A 376 -3.39 -7.47 -20.85
N SER A 377 -2.79 -6.57 -20.11
CA SER A 377 -3.54 -5.63 -19.25
C SER A 377 -4.32 -4.57 -20.04
N THR A 378 -3.87 -4.23 -21.25
CA THR A 378 -4.54 -3.24 -22.10
C THR A 378 -5.66 -3.80 -22.98
N ALA A 379 -5.78 -5.13 -23.11
CA ALA A 379 -6.77 -5.77 -23.96
C ALA A 379 -8.14 -5.97 -23.29
N LEU A 380 -8.19 -6.02 -21.96
CA LEU A 380 -9.44 -6.29 -21.22
C LEU A 380 -10.38 -5.09 -21.09
N ASP A 381 -9.91 -3.86 -21.33
CA ASP A 381 -10.74 -2.65 -21.19
C ASP A 381 -11.44 -2.21 -22.49
N ARG A 382 -11.19 -2.88 -23.63
CA ARG A 382 -11.84 -2.56 -24.93
C ARG A 382 -13.18 -3.25 -25.15
N GLY A 383 -13.62 -4.09 -24.25
CA GLY A 383 -14.86 -4.89 -24.39
C GLY A 383 -16.09 -4.34 -23.68
N GLN A 384 -16.02 -3.19 -23.03
CA GLN A 384 -17.17 -2.60 -22.33
C GLN A 384 -17.32 -1.11 -22.68
N ARG A 385 -17.89 -0.86 -23.86
CA ARG A 385 -18.63 0.38 -24.14
C ARG A 385 -20.10 0.06 -24.25
#